data_dbddd68af6dd0c5539abc5de8f84fede
#
_entry.id   dbddd68af6dd0c5539abc5de8f84fede
#
_cell.length_a   1.000
_cell.length_b   1.000
_cell.length_c   1.000
_cell.angle_alpha   90.00
_cell.angle_beta   90.00
_cell.angle_gamma   90.00
#
_symmetry.space_group_name_H-M   'P 1'
#
loop_
_entity.id
_entity.type
_entity.pdbx_description
1 polymer ?
#
loop_
_entity_poly.entity_id
_entity_poly.type
_entity_poly.pdbx_seq_one_letter_code
_entity_poly.pdbx_strand_id
1 'polypeptide(L)'
;MIETINKIVRSSRQLILELGREPTPEELSLRLKMPIEKVRKVLKIAKEPVSLETPIGDDDDSFLGDFIEDKNAVIPEDAVMQLNLRETTTKILSTLTPREERVLRMRFGIGMSSDHTLEEVGQQFSVTRERIRQIEAKALRKLKHPIRSKKLKSFMDS
;
A
#
# COMPACT_ATOMS: atom_id res chain seq x y z
N MET A 1 26.50 -5.60 -10.31
CA MET A 1 25.55 -6.61 -9.86
C MET A 1 25.83 -7.97 -10.52
N ILE A 2 25.86 -8.08 -11.84
CA ILE A 2 26.13 -9.32 -12.62
C ILE A 2 27.45 -9.98 -12.21
N GLU A 3 28.53 -9.22 -12.09
CA GLU A 3 29.82 -9.75 -11.62
C GLU A 3 29.76 -10.38 -10.24
N THR A 4 28.96 -9.80 -9.33
CA THR A 4 28.79 -10.35 -7.98
C THR A 4 28.01 -11.67 -8.02
N ILE A 5 26.99 -11.76 -8.86
CA ILE A 5 26.23 -13.00 -9.09
C ILE A 5 27.18 -14.07 -9.62
N ASN A 6 27.97 -13.75 -10.67
CA ASN A 6 28.92 -14.69 -11.25
C ASN A 6 29.99 -15.17 -10.26
N LYS A 7 30.48 -14.28 -9.37
CA LYS A 7 31.42 -14.67 -8.30
C LYS A 7 30.78 -15.64 -7.32
N ILE A 8 29.55 -15.38 -6.90
CA ILE A 8 28.81 -16.26 -5.98
C ILE A 8 28.58 -17.62 -6.63
N VAL A 9 28.11 -17.66 -7.88
CA VAL A 9 27.85 -18.92 -8.61
C VAL A 9 29.12 -19.74 -8.77
N ARG A 10 30.25 -19.11 -9.15
CA ARG A 10 31.53 -19.81 -9.26
C ARG A 10 32.01 -20.36 -7.91
N SER A 11 31.95 -19.57 -6.85
CA SER A 11 32.35 -20.01 -5.51
C SER A 11 31.43 -21.09 -4.97
N SER A 12 30.12 -21.02 -5.25
CA SER A 12 29.17 -22.07 -4.89
C SER A 12 29.52 -23.40 -5.56
N ARG A 13 29.79 -23.39 -6.87
CA ARG A 13 30.21 -24.61 -7.58
C ARG A 13 31.50 -25.21 -7.03
N GLN A 14 32.48 -24.38 -6.66
CA GLN A 14 33.74 -24.86 -6.07
C GLN A 14 33.48 -25.48 -4.67
N LEU A 15 32.66 -24.83 -3.84
CA LEU A 15 32.32 -25.36 -2.52
C LEU A 15 31.50 -26.65 -2.60
N ILE A 16 30.63 -26.80 -3.59
CA ILE A 16 29.91 -28.06 -3.85
C ILE A 16 30.89 -29.21 -4.11
N LEU A 17 31.93 -28.96 -4.90
CA LEU A 17 32.98 -29.98 -5.17
C LEU A 17 33.84 -30.29 -3.93
N GLU A 18 34.10 -29.29 -3.07
CA GLU A 18 34.89 -29.47 -1.85
C GLU A 18 34.07 -30.14 -0.73
N LEU A 19 32.79 -29.79 -0.58
CA LEU A 19 31.93 -30.20 0.55
C LEU A 19 31.01 -31.38 0.22
N GLY A 20 30.78 -31.68 -1.06
CA GLY A 20 29.81 -32.69 -1.51
C GLY A 20 28.33 -32.32 -1.26
N ARG A 21 28.03 -31.07 -0.84
CA ARG A 21 26.70 -30.53 -0.59
C ARG A 21 26.61 -29.06 -1.00
N GLU A 22 25.39 -28.56 -1.07
CA GLU A 22 25.19 -27.11 -1.30
C GLU A 22 25.77 -26.27 -0.13
N PRO A 23 26.54 -25.20 -0.43
CA PRO A 23 27.11 -24.33 0.58
C PRO A 23 26.05 -23.45 1.22
N THR A 24 26.18 -23.21 2.51
CA THR A 24 25.32 -22.25 3.21
C THR A 24 25.70 -20.80 2.84
N PRO A 25 24.77 -19.82 3.00
CA PRO A 25 25.09 -18.40 2.77
C PRO A 25 26.24 -17.90 3.66
N GLU A 26 26.41 -18.48 4.84
CA GLU A 26 27.50 -18.19 5.78
C GLU A 26 28.86 -18.62 5.22
N GLU A 27 28.94 -19.82 4.66
CA GLU A 27 30.16 -20.37 4.04
C GLU A 27 30.55 -19.54 2.79
N LEU A 28 29.56 -19.16 1.97
CA LEU A 28 29.77 -18.25 0.83
C LEU A 28 30.26 -16.86 1.28
N SER A 29 29.71 -16.34 2.38
CA SER A 29 30.12 -15.06 2.97
C SER A 29 31.59 -15.07 3.39
N LEU A 30 32.02 -16.14 4.06
CA LEU A 30 33.42 -16.34 4.51
C LEU A 30 34.37 -16.47 3.31
N ARG A 31 34.01 -17.28 2.31
CA ARG A 31 34.84 -17.52 1.12
C ARG A 31 35.02 -16.27 0.27
N LEU A 32 33.93 -15.49 0.09
CA LEU A 32 33.92 -14.27 -0.72
C LEU A 32 34.33 -13.01 0.04
N LYS A 33 34.52 -13.08 1.36
CA LYS A 33 34.76 -11.94 2.26
C LYS A 33 33.71 -10.83 2.06
N MET A 34 32.44 -11.22 1.97
CA MET A 34 31.32 -10.33 1.77
C MET A 34 30.31 -10.44 2.92
N PRO A 35 29.59 -9.35 3.28
CA PRO A 35 28.54 -9.42 4.29
C PRO A 35 27.47 -10.45 3.91
N ILE A 36 27.02 -11.24 4.88
CA ILE A 36 26.03 -12.30 4.69
C ILE A 36 24.71 -11.79 4.09
N GLU A 37 24.28 -10.59 4.50
CA GLU A 37 23.07 -9.95 3.98
C GLU A 37 23.17 -9.68 2.46
N LYS A 38 24.37 -9.27 2.00
CA LYS A 38 24.62 -9.06 0.58
C LYS A 38 24.58 -10.37 -0.20
N VAL A 39 25.14 -11.45 0.36
CA VAL A 39 25.09 -12.79 -0.25
C VAL A 39 23.62 -13.25 -0.37
N ARG A 40 22.83 -13.18 0.71
CA ARG A 40 21.41 -13.54 0.70
C ARG A 40 20.60 -12.72 -0.31
N LYS A 41 20.85 -11.42 -0.37
CA LYS A 41 20.17 -10.53 -1.34
C LYS A 41 20.51 -10.91 -2.78
N VAL A 42 21.78 -11.18 -3.07
CA VAL A 42 22.22 -11.56 -4.42
C VAL A 42 21.67 -12.93 -4.82
N LEU A 43 21.67 -13.92 -3.92
CA LEU A 43 21.07 -15.24 -4.17
C LEU A 43 19.57 -15.14 -4.48
N LYS A 44 18.86 -14.23 -3.80
CA LYS A 44 17.42 -13.97 -4.07
C LYS A 44 17.19 -13.36 -5.46
N ILE A 45 18.06 -12.45 -5.89
CA ILE A 45 17.95 -11.75 -7.18
C ILE A 45 18.44 -12.64 -8.35
N ALA A 46 19.37 -13.57 -8.08
CA ALA A 46 19.95 -14.46 -9.09
C ALA A 46 19.00 -15.55 -9.59
N LYS A 47 17.83 -15.73 -8.97
CA LYS A 47 16.81 -16.68 -9.44
C LYS A 47 16.25 -16.21 -10.78
N GLU A 48 16.17 -17.13 -11.73
CA GLU A 48 15.54 -16.86 -13.02
C GLU A 48 14.02 -16.72 -12.84
N PRO A 49 13.37 -15.80 -13.57
CA PRO A 49 11.92 -15.68 -13.56
C PRO A 49 11.30 -16.92 -14.23
N VAL A 50 10.20 -17.40 -13.66
CA VAL A 50 9.38 -18.48 -14.22
C VAL A 50 8.17 -17.88 -14.90
N SER A 51 7.77 -18.40 -16.08
CA SER A 51 6.56 -17.94 -16.75
C SER A 51 5.31 -18.33 -15.97
N LEU A 52 4.32 -17.44 -15.92
CA LEU A 52 3.01 -17.73 -15.36
C LEU A 52 2.20 -18.74 -16.20
N GLU A 53 2.55 -18.88 -17.48
CA GLU A 53 1.96 -19.83 -18.42
C GLU A 53 2.62 -21.22 -18.35
N THR A 54 3.51 -21.46 -17.36
CA THR A 54 4.10 -22.79 -17.15
C THR A 54 2.99 -23.77 -16.74
N PRO A 55 2.78 -24.86 -17.50
CA PRO A 55 1.77 -25.86 -17.17
C PRO A 55 2.13 -26.58 -15.86
N ILE A 56 1.12 -26.90 -15.07
CA ILE A 56 1.25 -27.65 -13.81
C ILE A 56 0.48 -28.94 -13.89
N GLY A 57 1.18 -30.08 -13.75
CA GLY A 57 0.61 -31.41 -13.88
C GLY A 57 0.76 -31.98 -15.28
N ASP A 58 0.12 -33.16 -15.51
CA ASP A 58 0.15 -33.84 -16.78
C ASP A 58 -0.95 -33.39 -17.76
N ASP A 59 -1.92 -32.61 -17.27
CA ASP A 59 -3.00 -32.02 -18.07
C ASP A 59 -2.66 -30.58 -18.43
N ASP A 60 -2.75 -30.24 -19.71
CA ASP A 60 -2.41 -28.87 -20.25
C ASP A 60 -3.40 -27.78 -19.83
N ASP A 61 -4.39 -28.08 -18.97
CA ASP A 61 -5.49 -27.17 -18.62
C ASP A 61 -5.19 -26.26 -17.40
N SER A 62 -4.06 -26.45 -16.70
CA SER A 62 -3.73 -25.69 -15.48
C SER A 62 -2.37 -25.00 -15.60
N PHE A 63 -2.35 -23.69 -15.38
CA PHE A 63 -1.13 -22.87 -15.44
C PHE A 63 -0.73 -22.36 -14.06
N LEU A 64 0.56 -22.06 -13.87
CA LEU A 64 1.08 -21.50 -12.62
C LEU A 64 0.34 -20.20 -12.21
N GLY A 65 -0.10 -19.41 -13.18
CA GLY A 65 -0.87 -18.19 -12.95
C GLY A 65 -2.20 -18.39 -12.25
N ASP A 66 -2.86 -19.54 -12.46
CA ASP A 66 -4.19 -19.84 -11.88
C ASP A 66 -4.13 -20.07 -10.37
N PHE A 67 -2.94 -20.38 -9.84
CA PHE A 67 -2.71 -20.62 -8.41
C PHE A 67 -2.21 -19.38 -7.66
N ILE A 68 -1.99 -18.26 -8.36
CA ILE A 68 -1.52 -17.02 -7.74
C ILE A 68 -2.71 -16.12 -7.42
N GLU A 69 -2.95 -15.93 -6.13
CA GLU A 69 -4.02 -15.06 -5.63
C GLU A 69 -3.72 -13.58 -5.93
N ASP A 70 -4.70 -12.86 -6.47
CA ASP A 70 -4.66 -11.40 -6.58
C ASP A 70 -5.02 -10.75 -5.23
N LYS A 71 -3.99 -10.37 -4.48
CA LYS A 71 -4.14 -9.69 -3.18
C LYS A 71 -4.69 -8.26 -3.29
N ASN A 72 -4.76 -7.70 -4.49
CA ASN A 72 -5.29 -6.35 -4.72
C ASN A 72 -6.77 -6.38 -5.13
N ALA A 73 -7.33 -7.56 -5.36
CA ALA A 73 -8.75 -7.70 -5.64
C ALA A 73 -9.58 -7.21 -4.44
N VAL A 74 -10.48 -6.28 -4.70
CA VAL A 74 -11.36 -5.73 -3.66
C VAL A 74 -12.44 -6.76 -3.34
N ILE A 75 -12.48 -7.22 -2.10
CA ILE A 75 -13.51 -8.15 -1.62
C ILE A 75 -14.88 -7.44 -1.66
N PRO A 76 -15.97 -8.11 -2.11
CA PRO A 76 -17.30 -7.50 -2.17
C PRO A 76 -17.78 -6.85 -0.86
N GLU A 77 -17.44 -7.43 0.28
CA GLU A 77 -17.75 -6.87 1.61
C GLU A 77 -17.06 -5.52 1.82
N ASP A 78 -15.78 -5.42 1.47
CA ASP A 78 -15.00 -4.17 1.59
C ASP A 78 -15.56 -3.09 0.66
N ALA A 79 -15.97 -3.47 -0.55
CA ALA A 79 -16.61 -2.56 -1.49
C ALA A 79 -17.91 -1.98 -0.93
N VAL A 80 -18.76 -2.81 -0.34
CA VAL A 80 -20.01 -2.38 0.32
C VAL A 80 -19.72 -1.51 1.53
N MET A 81 -18.73 -1.88 2.35
CA MET A 81 -18.33 -1.09 3.52
C MET A 81 -17.83 0.31 3.12
N GLN A 82 -17.00 0.42 2.10
CA GLN A 82 -16.53 1.70 1.56
C GLN A 82 -17.68 2.55 1.02
N LEU A 83 -18.64 1.94 0.34
CA LEU A 83 -19.83 2.62 -0.17
C LEU A 83 -20.68 3.20 0.96
N ASN A 84 -20.95 2.39 1.98
CA ASN A 84 -21.71 2.79 3.17
C ASN A 84 -20.99 3.89 3.96
N LEU A 85 -19.67 3.80 4.11
CA LEU A 85 -18.85 4.85 4.73
C LEU A 85 -18.95 6.17 3.95
N ARG A 86 -18.85 6.11 2.62
CA ARG A 86 -18.96 7.29 1.74
C ARG A 86 -20.34 7.96 1.84
N GLU A 87 -21.40 7.16 1.82
CA GLU A 87 -22.77 7.67 1.99
C GLU A 87 -22.97 8.30 3.37
N THR A 88 -22.55 7.59 4.44
CA THR A 88 -22.69 8.07 5.82
C THR A 88 -21.90 9.35 6.02
N THR A 89 -20.68 9.43 5.50
CA THR A 89 -19.86 10.65 5.53
C THR A 89 -20.55 11.80 4.83
N THR A 90 -21.12 11.56 3.64
CA THR A 90 -21.87 12.57 2.89
C THR A 90 -23.11 13.06 3.68
N LYS A 91 -23.87 12.15 4.29
CA LYS A 91 -25.03 12.47 5.13
C LYS A 91 -24.63 13.28 6.37
N ILE A 92 -23.48 13.00 6.97
CA ILE A 92 -22.99 13.75 8.13
C ILE A 92 -22.50 15.15 7.72
N LEU A 93 -21.75 15.25 6.62
CA LEU A 93 -21.28 16.54 6.12
C LEU A 93 -22.43 17.48 5.74
N SER A 94 -23.51 16.96 5.16
CA SER A 94 -24.72 17.77 4.83
C SER A 94 -25.42 18.36 6.06
N THR A 95 -25.11 17.91 7.28
CA THR A 95 -25.61 18.52 8.53
C THR A 95 -24.86 19.78 8.96
N LEU A 96 -23.77 20.13 8.28
CA LEU A 96 -22.99 21.34 8.47
C LEU A 96 -23.57 22.49 7.63
N THR A 97 -23.09 23.70 7.86
CA THR A 97 -23.42 24.79 6.94
C THR A 97 -22.77 24.56 5.57
N PRO A 98 -23.40 25.01 4.47
CA PRO A 98 -22.85 24.79 3.11
C PRO A 98 -21.39 25.21 2.94
N ARG A 99 -21.01 26.28 3.65
CA ARG A 99 -19.62 26.79 3.63
C ARG A 99 -18.65 25.89 4.38
N GLU A 100 -19.04 25.38 5.56
CA GLU A 100 -18.25 24.42 6.36
C GLU A 100 -18.09 23.09 5.63
N GLU A 101 -19.18 22.57 5.06
CA GLU A 101 -19.18 21.34 4.26
C GLU A 101 -18.21 21.45 3.07
N ARG A 102 -18.31 22.52 2.28
CA ARG A 102 -17.51 22.70 1.08
C ARG A 102 -16.02 22.85 1.42
N VAL A 103 -15.69 23.56 2.50
CA VAL A 103 -14.32 23.67 3.00
C VAL A 103 -13.77 22.30 3.38
N LEU A 104 -14.51 21.46 4.13
CA LEU A 104 -14.06 20.12 4.49
C LEU A 104 -13.93 19.21 3.27
N ARG A 105 -14.88 19.24 2.34
CA ARG A 105 -14.79 18.44 1.11
C ARG A 105 -13.52 18.75 0.32
N MET A 106 -13.18 20.01 0.16
CA MET A 106 -11.98 20.43 -0.55
C MET A 106 -10.70 20.06 0.21
N ARG A 107 -10.67 20.31 1.52
CA ARG A 107 -9.49 20.04 2.35
C ARG A 107 -9.13 18.56 2.41
N PHE A 108 -10.12 17.69 2.42
CA PHE A 108 -9.93 16.23 2.53
C PHE A 108 -10.20 15.48 1.22
N GLY A 109 -10.41 16.16 0.11
CA GLY A 109 -10.67 15.53 -1.18
C GLY A 109 -11.95 14.71 -1.25
N ILE A 110 -12.95 14.97 -0.37
CA ILE A 110 -14.15 14.16 -0.27
C ILE A 110 -15.07 14.40 -1.49
N GLY A 111 -15.10 13.45 -2.41
CA GLY A 111 -15.82 13.55 -3.67
C GLY A 111 -15.11 14.40 -4.73
N MET A 112 -13.81 14.62 -4.57
CA MET A 112 -12.93 15.31 -5.52
C MET A 112 -11.77 14.43 -5.93
N SER A 113 -11.03 14.81 -6.96
CA SER A 113 -9.84 14.06 -7.44
C SER A 113 -8.63 14.17 -6.52
N SER A 114 -8.51 15.25 -5.74
CA SER A 114 -7.40 15.51 -4.81
C SER A 114 -7.85 16.38 -3.64
N ASP A 115 -7.05 16.38 -2.58
CA ASP A 115 -7.15 17.34 -1.48
C ASP A 115 -6.52 18.70 -1.88
N HIS A 116 -6.96 19.76 -1.22
CA HIS A 116 -6.51 21.12 -1.47
C HIS A 116 -5.85 21.72 -0.23
N THR A 117 -4.86 22.55 -0.43
CA THR A 117 -4.20 23.29 0.64
C THR A 117 -5.11 24.41 1.21
N LEU A 118 -4.80 24.88 2.43
CA LEU A 118 -5.55 25.99 3.04
C LEU A 118 -5.51 27.27 2.19
N GLU A 119 -4.43 27.47 1.42
CA GLU A 119 -4.25 28.62 0.54
C GLU A 119 -5.13 28.52 -0.69
N GLU A 120 -5.16 27.38 -1.37
CA GLU A 120 -6.02 27.13 -2.53
C GLU A 120 -7.51 27.28 -2.17
N VAL A 121 -7.92 26.69 -1.04
CA VAL A 121 -9.27 26.86 -0.54
C VAL A 121 -9.55 28.32 -0.21
N GLY A 122 -8.58 29.05 0.39
CA GLY A 122 -8.69 30.47 0.69
C GLY A 122 -8.91 31.30 -0.57
N GLN A 123 -8.15 31.04 -1.62
CA GLN A 123 -8.31 31.70 -2.93
C GLN A 123 -9.71 31.47 -3.51
N GLN A 124 -10.21 30.23 -3.49
CA GLN A 124 -11.51 29.90 -4.05
C GLN A 124 -12.69 30.56 -3.28
N PHE A 125 -12.54 30.75 -1.98
CA PHE A 125 -13.56 31.46 -1.16
C PHE A 125 -13.30 32.94 -0.96
N SER A 126 -12.26 33.49 -1.58
CA SER A 126 -11.82 34.90 -1.44
C SER A 126 -11.64 35.31 0.02
N VAL A 127 -10.98 34.43 0.82
CA VAL A 127 -10.67 34.64 2.23
C VAL A 127 -9.24 34.24 2.56
N THR A 128 -8.73 34.71 3.69
CA THR A 128 -7.37 34.40 4.14
C THR A 128 -7.24 32.94 4.56
N ARG A 129 -6.04 32.38 4.43
CA ARG A 129 -5.66 31.03 4.92
C ARG A 129 -6.09 30.80 6.37
N GLU A 130 -5.86 31.80 7.24
CA GLU A 130 -6.23 31.68 8.66
C GLU A 130 -7.75 31.60 8.86
N ARG A 131 -8.52 32.29 8.02
CA ARG A 131 -9.99 32.20 8.08
C ARG A 131 -10.50 30.81 7.69
N ILE A 132 -9.88 30.17 6.69
CA ILE A 132 -10.20 28.78 6.32
C ILE A 132 -9.85 27.83 7.47
N ARG A 133 -8.68 27.99 8.12
CA ARG A 133 -8.27 27.20 9.28
C ARG A 133 -9.28 27.30 10.43
N GLN A 134 -9.82 28.49 10.69
CA GLN A 134 -10.84 28.71 11.70
C GLN A 134 -12.17 27.99 11.34
N ILE A 135 -12.58 28.06 10.06
CA ILE A 135 -13.79 27.39 9.57
C ILE A 135 -13.62 25.87 9.69
N GLU A 136 -12.49 25.33 9.26
CA GLU A 136 -12.14 23.90 9.36
C GLU A 136 -12.19 23.43 10.83
N ALA A 137 -11.51 24.13 11.74
CA ALA A 137 -11.49 23.79 13.16
C ALA A 137 -12.89 23.82 13.79
N LYS A 138 -13.73 24.80 13.42
CA LYS A 138 -15.11 24.90 13.88
C LYS A 138 -15.97 23.76 13.34
N ALA A 139 -15.83 23.43 12.07
CA ALA A 139 -16.54 22.32 11.43
C ALA A 139 -16.17 20.98 12.05
N LEU A 140 -14.87 20.70 12.23
CA LEU A 140 -14.39 19.48 12.90
C LEU A 140 -14.88 19.38 14.35
N ARG A 141 -14.94 20.50 15.08
CA ARG A 141 -15.51 20.51 16.44
C ARG A 141 -16.99 20.13 16.43
N LYS A 142 -17.76 20.61 15.46
CA LYS A 142 -19.17 20.21 15.28
C LYS A 142 -19.32 18.73 14.94
N LEU A 143 -18.40 18.16 14.15
CA LEU A 143 -18.40 16.74 13.80
C LEU A 143 -18.03 15.84 14.99
N LYS A 144 -17.17 16.30 15.90
CA LYS A 144 -16.82 15.58 17.13
C LYS A 144 -18.00 15.39 18.11
N HIS A 145 -19.09 16.11 17.93
CA HIS A 145 -20.25 15.97 18.79
C HIS A 145 -20.80 14.54 18.75
N PRO A 146 -21.15 13.91 19.91
CA PRO A 146 -21.52 12.50 20.01
C PRO A 146 -22.62 12.06 19.05
N ILE A 147 -23.62 12.91 18.80
CA ILE A 147 -24.72 12.62 17.87
C ILE A 147 -24.25 12.35 16.43
N ARG A 148 -23.15 13.01 16.00
CA ARG A 148 -22.56 12.86 14.67
C ARG A 148 -21.46 11.82 14.65
N SER A 149 -20.56 11.84 15.65
CA SER A 149 -19.41 10.95 15.71
C SER A 149 -19.78 9.48 15.93
N LYS A 150 -20.89 9.20 16.65
CA LYS A 150 -21.35 7.82 16.89
C LYS A 150 -21.64 7.05 15.61
N LYS A 151 -22.14 7.72 14.57
CA LYS A 151 -22.43 7.10 13.27
C LYS A 151 -21.18 6.72 12.48
N LEU A 152 -20.03 7.39 12.73
CA LEU A 152 -18.77 7.09 12.07
C LEU A 152 -17.90 6.10 12.87
N LYS A 153 -18.11 6.02 14.19
CA LYS A 153 -17.34 5.09 15.04
C LYS A 153 -17.54 3.63 14.65
N SER A 154 -18.74 3.24 14.24
CA SER A 154 -19.02 1.87 13.80
C SER A 154 -18.15 1.39 12.63
N PHE A 155 -17.58 2.30 11.85
CA PHE A 155 -16.66 1.99 10.76
C PHE A 155 -15.18 1.99 11.16
N MET A 156 -14.86 2.40 12.40
CA MET A 156 -13.48 2.40 12.93
C MET A 156 -13.18 1.16 13.77
N ASP A 157 -14.22 0.52 14.28
CA ASP A 157 -14.15 -0.63 15.18
C ASP A 157 -14.30 -1.98 14.41
N SER A 158 -14.41 -1.90 13.07
CA SER A 158 -14.49 -3.07 12.16
C SER A 158 -13.09 -3.28 11.50
#